data_e78d6744592e1147850399de5db5c0e5
#
_entry.id   e78d6744592e1147850399de5db5c0e5
#
_cell.length_a   1.000
_cell.length_b   1.000
_cell.length_c   1.000
_cell.angle_alpha   90.00
_cell.angle_beta   90.00
_cell.angle_gamma   90.00
#
_symmetry.space_group_name_H-M   'P 1'
#
loop_
_entity.id
_entity.type
_entity.pdbx_description
1 polymer ?
#
loop_
_entity_poly.entity_id
_entity_poly.type
_entity_poly.pdbx_seq_one_letter_code
_entity_poly.pdbx_strand_id
1 'polypeptide(L)'
;IKNAYHENAEIYAFHPVNELKGVDEIIDTLWKPLIYSFPDLERRDNLIIGGSFQNRVYVSTVGHLTGTFANPWLGVPSNGKTIHLRICEVHQIENEKIINSHILIDIMDFIRQAGFWPVNPSLGIEEMWPGPITGDGTTFENLDSNLSATTLDQGLTMQRSLNIKPETEVGATKDTVREKLINHPQKDYWHPKMMWYGPCGIGTARGLKGFVEHHQLPFRLTFKERDYWKIGHYIEIGDGNYSMTGGWHSIQATHGSSDWLGYEATQKIITMRVMDFYLHNEGLIRENWVPIDIAHILFQLDVDVLKLIHKK
;
A
#
# COMPACT_ATOMS: atom_id res chain seq x y z
N ILE A 1 -16.00 5.92 17.08
CA ILE A 1 -15.56 4.81 16.19
C ILE A 1 -16.64 3.74 16.11
N LYS A 2 -17.06 3.12 17.24
CA LYS A 2 -18.05 2.03 17.27
C LYS A 2 -19.32 2.35 16.46
N ASN A 3 -19.83 3.57 16.54
CA ASN A 3 -21.05 4.00 15.84
C ASN A 3 -20.89 4.08 14.31
N ALA A 4 -19.69 4.11 13.77
CA ALA A 4 -19.46 4.11 12.33
C ALA A 4 -19.59 2.71 11.71
N TYR A 5 -19.37 1.66 12.49
CA TYR A 5 -19.44 0.27 12.02
C TYR A 5 -20.82 -0.34 12.19
N HIS A 6 -21.18 -1.22 11.26
CA HIS A 6 -22.27 -2.17 11.44
C HIS A 6 -21.88 -3.20 12.52
N GLU A 7 -22.84 -3.76 13.25
CA GLU A 7 -22.55 -4.73 14.33
C GLU A 7 -21.78 -5.97 13.84
N ASN A 8 -22.06 -6.43 12.62
CA ASN A 8 -21.43 -7.58 11.98
C ASN A 8 -20.36 -7.17 10.95
N ALA A 9 -19.74 -5.98 11.08
CA ALA A 9 -18.71 -5.54 10.16
C ALA A 9 -17.52 -6.50 10.12
N GLU A 10 -16.91 -6.64 8.95
CA GLU A 10 -15.70 -7.42 8.76
C GLU A 10 -14.52 -6.50 8.42
N ILE A 11 -13.35 -6.76 8.98
CA ILE A 11 -12.12 -6.04 8.65
C ILE A 11 -11.05 -7.02 8.17
N TYR A 12 -10.39 -6.64 7.10
CA TYR A 12 -9.16 -7.21 6.59
C TYR A 12 -8.03 -6.21 6.85
N ALA A 13 -7.20 -6.47 7.84
CA ALA A 13 -6.18 -5.53 8.29
C ALA A 13 -4.77 -6.02 7.99
N PHE A 14 -3.81 -5.13 8.16
CA PHE A 14 -2.37 -5.41 8.11
C PHE A 14 -1.96 -6.53 9.08
N HIS A 15 -0.82 -7.18 8.78
CA HIS A 15 -0.21 -8.11 9.74
C HIS A 15 0.38 -7.35 10.94
N PRO A 16 0.16 -7.80 12.22
CA PRO A 16 -0.36 -9.09 12.63
C PRO A 16 -1.86 -9.12 12.97
N VAL A 17 -2.60 -8.04 12.75
CA VAL A 17 -4.03 -7.96 13.10
C VAL A 17 -4.87 -8.90 12.23
N ASN A 18 -4.66 -8.87 10.90
CA ASN A 18 -5.33 -9.72 9.91
C ASN A 18 -6.86 -9.55 9.88
N GLU A 19 -7.63 -10.63 10.01
CA GLU A 19 -9.09 -10.62 9.88
C GLU A 19 -9.78 -10.48 11.24
N LEU A 20 -10.78 -9.58 11.30
CA LEU A 20 -11.62 -9.37 12.48
C LEU A 20 -13.09 -9.36 12.06
N LYS A 21 -13.99 -9.91 12.90
CA LYS A 21 -15.42 -10.01 12.64
C LYS A 21 -16.24 -9.48 13.79
N GLY A 22 -17.15 -8.57 13.48
CA GLY A 22 -18.00 -7.91 14.45
C GLY A 22 -17.34 -6.70 15.11
N VAL A 23 -18.17 -5.69 15.38
CA VAL A 23 -17.69 -4.38 15.86
C VAL A 23 -16.93 -4.46 17.19
N ASP A 24 -17.30 -5.38 18.08
CA ASP A 24 -16.63 -5.46 19.37
C ASP A 24 -15.20 -6.02 19.25
N GLU A 25 -14.99 -7.05 18.42
CA GLU A 25 -13.65 -7.57 18.13
C GLU A 25 -12.78 -6.51 17.44
N ILE A 26 -13.35 -5.77 16.48
CA ILE A 26 -12.68 -4.66 15.78
C ILE A 26 -12.18 -3.60 16.78
N ILE A 27 -13.05 -3.20 17.70
CA ILE A 27 -12.73 -2.20 18.71
C ILE A 27 -11.67 -2.73 19.68
N ASP A 28 -11.82 -3.95 20.17
CA ASP A 28 -10.96 -4.51 21.22
C ASP A 28 -9.58 -4.91 20.69
N THR A 29 -9.48 -5.36 19.42
CA THR A 29 -8.22 -5.85 18.86
C THR A 29 -7.44 -4.78 18.10
N LEU A 30 -8.13 -3.86 17.41
CA LEU A 30 -7.45 -2.84 16.60
C LEU A 30 -7.45 -1.47 17.27
N TRP A 31 -8.63 -0.89 17.52
CA TRP A 31 -8.72 0.52 17.87
C TRP A 31 -8.34 0.83 19.32
N LYS A 32 -8.80 0.05 20.29
CA LYS A 32 -8.45 0.28 21.71
C LYS A 32 -6.95 0.15 21.97
N PRO A 33 -6.24 -0.91 21.50
CA PRO A 33 -4.81 -0.99 21.66
C PRO A 33 -4.05 0.17 21.01
N LEU A 34 -4.49 0.59 19.81
CA LEU A 34 -3.87 1.70 19.12
C LEU A 34 -4.05 3.01 19.91
N ILE A 35 -5.27 3.33 20.34
CA ILE A 35 -5.55 4.55 21.13
C ILE A 35 -4.83 4.49 22.50
N TYR A 36 -4.74 3.32 23.13
CA TYR A 36 -3.96 3.16 24.36
C TYR A 36 -2.48 3.47 24.15
N SER A 37 -1.94 3.05 23.02
CA SER A 37 -0.52 3.26 22.68
C SER A 37 -0.22 4.70 22.27
N PHE A 38 -1.19 5.39 21.69
CA PHE A 38 -1.12 6.78 21.27
C PHE A 38 -2.30 7.59 21.84
N PRO A 39 -2.23 8.02 23.13
CA PRO A 39 -3.37 8.64 23.80
C PRO A 39 -3.85 9.97 23.20
N ASP A 40 -2.96 10.67 22.48
CA ASP A 40 -3.20 11.93 21.76
C ASP A 40 -3.34 11.74 20.25
N LEU A 41 -3.80 10.56 19.80
CA LEU A 41 -3.87 10.18 18.38
C LEU A 41 -4.76 11.14 17.58
N GLU A 42 -4.20 11.72 16.55
CA GLU A 42 -4.89 12.52 15.54
C GLU A 42 -4.91 11.80 14.18
N ARG A 43 -6.05 11.85 13.49
CA ARG A 43 -6.18 11.43 12.10
C ARG A 43 -5.93 12.62 11.16
N ARG A 44 -5.11 12.42 10.14
CA ARG A 44 -4.76 13.40 9.11
C ARG A 44 -4.87 12.76 7.74
N ASP A 45 -6.02 12.91 7.10
CA ASP A 45 -6.22 12.41 5.74
C ASP A 45 -5.60 13.35 4.72
N ASN A 46 -4.85 12.79 3.78
CA ASN A 46 -4.24 13.51 2.66
C ASN A 46 -5.06 13.36 1.38
N LEU A 47 -5.75 12.23 1.23
CA LEU A 47 -6.56 11.90 0.08
C LEU A 47 -7.78 11.10 0.53
N ILE A 48 -8.95 11.47 0.02
CA ILE A 48 -10.21 10.76 0.19
C ILE A 48 -10.83 10.58 -1.19
N ILE A 49 -11.13 9.34 -1.55
CA ILE A 49 -11.73 8.95 -2.84
C ILE A 49 -13.05 8.24 -2.55
N GLY A 50 -14.12 8.66 -3.20
CA GLY A 50 -15.42 8.02 -3.14
C GLY A 50 -15.81 7.40 -4.49
N GLY A 51 -16.58 6.32 -4.47
CA GLY A 51 -17.06 5.74 -5.72
C GLY A 51 -17.88 4.48 -5.54
N SER A 52 -18.31 3.92 -6.67
CA SER A 52 -19.06 2.67 -6.69
C SER A 52 -18.33 1.60 -7.50
N PHE A 53 -18.32 0.39 -6.98
CA PHE A 53 -17.80 -0.80 -7.67
C PHE A 53 -18.75 -1.98 -7.45
N GLN A 54 -19.17 -2.63 -8.53
CA GLN A 54 -20.12 -3.76 -8.48
C GLN A 54 -21.39 -3.46 -7.68
N ASN A 55 -21.98 -2.26 -7.90
CA ASN A 55 -23.19 -1.76 -7.20
C ASN A 55 -23.03 -1.58 -5.68
N ARG A 56 -21.80 -1.44 -5.19
CA ARG A 56 -21.50 -1.16 -3.78
C ARG A 56 -20.80 0.19 -3.67
N VAL A 57 -21.07 0.92 -2.60
CA VAL A 57 -20.47 2.24 -2.34
C VAL A 57 -19.22 2.07 -1.49
N TYR A 58 -18.16 2.78 -1.88
CA TYR A 58 -16.89 2.75 -1.19
C TYR A 58 -16.36 4.15 -0.90
N VAL A 59 -15.64 4.25 0.20
CA VAL A 59 -14.78 5.40 0.54
C VAL A 59 -13.38 4.87 0.83
N SER A 60 -12.38 5.46 0.22
CA SER A 60 -10.97 5.09 0.39
C SER A 60 -10.16 6.28 0.84
N THR A 61 -9.17 6.07 1.69
CA THR A 61 -8.33 7.15 2.24
C THR A 61 -6.86 6.80 2.21
N VAL A 62 -6.03 7.84 2.05
CA VAL A 62 -4.57 7.82 2.31
C VAL A 62 -4.27 8.92 3.31
N GLY A 63 -3.56 8.60 4.38
CA GLY A 63 -3.22 9.61 5.37
C GLY A 63 -2.27 9.09 6.45
N HIS A 64 -2.32 9.77 7.59
CA HIS A 64 -1.53 9.44 8.76
C HIS A 64 -2.39 9.44 10.02
N LEU A 65 -2.08 8.51 10.92
CA LEU A 65 -2.45 8.64 12.33
C LEU A 65 -1.21 9.14 13.07
N THR A 66 -1.31 10.31 13.69
CA THR A 66 -0.18 10.99 14.32
C THR A 66 -0.41 11.09 15.81
N GLY A 67 0.56 10.68 16.62
CA GLY A 67 0.44 10.77 18.07
C GLY A 67 1.76 10.49 18.78
N THR A 68 1.77 10.70 20.10
CA THR A 68 2.88 10.37 20.97
C THR A 68 2.86 8.89 21.32
N PHE A 69 3.90 8.14 20.95
CA PHE A 69 4.05 6.72 21.25
C PHE A 69 4.36 6.52 22.74
N ALA A 70 3.31 6.57 23.57
CA ALA A 70 3.40 6.60 25.03
C ALA A 70 3.40 5.20 25.68
N ASN A 71 2.69 4.23 25.08
CA ASN A 71 2.61 2.86 25.59
C ASN A 71 2.96 1.84 24.51
N PRO A 72 3.44 0.63 24.86
CA PRO A 72 3.82 -0.38 23.87
C PRO A 72 2.66 -0.75 22.93
N TRP A 73 2.98 -0.98 21.64
CA TRP A 73 2.03 -1.44 20.63
C TRP A 73 2.62 -2.58 19.81
N LEU A 74 1.85 -3.65 19.57
CA LEU A 74 2.26 -4.84 18.82
C LEU A 74 3.59 -5.47 19.35
N GLY A 75 3.84 -5.37 20.66
CA GLY A 75 5.08 -5.82 21.26
C GLY A 75 6.27 -4.85 21.11
N VAL A 76 6.14 -3.75 20.39
CA VAL A 76 7.17 -2.73 20.24
C VAL A 76 7.17 -1.83 21.46
N PRO A 77 8.31 -1.65 22.17
CA PRO A 77 8.39 -0.75 23.32
C PRO A 77 8.22 0.71 22.90
N SER A 78 7.48 1.47 23.73
CA SER A 78 7.25 2.89 23.50
C SER A 78 8.55 3.71 23.70
N ASN A 79 8.66 4.81 22.96
CA ASN A 79 9.83 5.70 23.02
C ASN A 79 9.50 7.15 23.41
N GLY A 80 8.22 7.45 23.67
CA GLY A 80 7.73 8.79 24.03
C GLY A 80 7.83 9.83 22.90
N LYS A 81 8.13 9.44 21.68
CA LYS A 81 8.27 10.34 20.52
C LYS A 81 6.99 10.40 19.72
N THR A 82 6.81 11.49 18.98
CA THR A 82 5.77 11.57 17.95
C THR A 82 6.08 10.57 16.84
N ILE A 83 5.06 9.80 16.46
CA ILE A 83 5.10 8.87 15.34
C ILE A 83 3.97 9.21 14.37
N HIS A 84 4.25 9.08 13.09
CA HIS A 84 3.30 9.26 11.99
C HIS A 84 3.05 7.89 11.35
N LEU A 85 1.97 7.23 11.73
CA LEU A 85 1.58 5.95 11.13
C LEU A 85 0.95 6.21 9.76
N ARG A 86 1.59 5.80 8.67
CA ARG A 86 0.96 5.79 7.35
C ARG A 86 -0.21 4.83 7.37
N ILE A 87 -1.39 5.31 7.01
CA ILE A 87 -2.61 4.49 6.96
C ILE A 87 -3.32 4.67 5.63
N CYS A 88 -3.74 3.55 5.06
CA CYS A 88 -4.64 3.51 3.91
C CYS A 88 -5.82 2.62 4.23
N GLU A 89 -7.00 3.08 3.92
CA GLU A 89 -8.23 2.38 4.23
C GLU A 89 -9.17 2.36 3.03
N VAL A 90 -9.93 1.29 2.93
CA VAL A 90 -11.05 1.15 2.00
C VAL A 90 -12.24 0.66 2.80
N HIS A 91 -13.30 1.41 2.79
CA HIS A 91 -14.54 1.10 3.51
C HIS A 91 -15.68 0.89 2.53
N GLN A 92 -16.35 -0.25 2.62
CA GLN A 92 -17.65 -0.45 1.99
C GLN A 92 -18.74 0.10 2.90
N ILE A 93 -19.58 0.97 2.35
CA ILE A 93 -20.63 1.68 3.10
C ILE A 93 -22.00 1.16 2.68
N GLU A 94 -22.81 0.83 3.66
CA GLU A 94 -24.23 0.49 3.47
C GLU A 94 -25.05 1.10 4.62
N ASN A 95 -26.16 1.79 4.29
CA ASN A 95 -27.01 2.44 5.27
C ASN A 95 -26.24 3.31 6.28
N GLU A 96 -25.30 4.12 5.78
CA GLU A 96 -24.44 5.02 6.58
C GLU A 96 -23.52 4.29 7.58
N LYS A 97 -23.32 2.97 7.40
CA LYS A 97 -22.44 2.14 8.23
C LYS A 97 -21.36 1.48 7.40
N ILE A 98 -20.20 1.35 8.00
CA ILE A 98 -19.11 0.53 7.46
C ILE A 98 -19.46 -0.93 7.69
N ILE A 99 -19.62 -1.70 6.62
CA ILE A 99 -19.90 -3.14 6.67
C ILE A 99 -18.68 -3.99 6.37
N ASN A 100 -17.71 -3.44 5.62
CA ASN A 100 -16.45 -4.11 5.33
C ASN A 100 -15.33 -3.08 5.24
N SER A 101 -14.13 -3.43 5.69
CA SER A 101 -12.95 -2.57 5.56
C SER A 101 -11.71 -3.37 5.21
N HIS A 102 -10.87 -2.76 4.37
CA HIS A 102 -9.47 -3.16 4.20
C HIS A 102 -8.59 -2.06 4.77
N ILE A 103 -7.66 -2.37 5.67
CA ILE A 103 -6.84 -1.40 6.39
C ILE A 103 -5.38 -1.81 6.32
N LEU A 104 -4.53 -0.96 5.75
CA LEU A 104 -3.08 -1.09 5.80
C LEU A 104 -2.48 0.04 6.62
N ILE A 105 -1.83 -0.32 7.74
CA ILE A 105 -0.88 0.53 8.43
C ILE A 105 0.52 0.04 8.10
N ASP A 106 1.41 0.95 7.70
CA ASP A 106 2.81 0.62 7.38
C ASP A 106 3.58 0.27 8.65
N ILE A 107 3.53 -1.00 9.02
CA ILE A 107 4.19 -1.52 10.24
C ILE A 107 5.71 -1.42 10.16
N MET A 108 6.29 -1.51 8.96
CA MET A 108 7.73 -1.33 8.79
C MET A 108 8.14 0.10 9.12
N ASP A 109 7.35 1.10 8.68
CA ASP A 109 7.60 2.50 9.01
C ASP A 109 7.38 2.81 10.50
N PHE A 110 6.37 2.19 11.12
CA PHE A 110 6.15 2.28 12.56
C PHE A 110 7.38 1.81 13.35
N ILE A 111 7.87 0.59 13.09
CA ILE A 111 9.03 0.05 13.82
C ILE A 111 10.31 0.85 13.54
N ARG A 112 10.47 1.39 12.32
CA ARG A 112 11.57 2.31 11.98
C ARG A 112 11.53 3.58 12.85
N GLN A 113 10.38 4.23 12.94
CA GLN A 113 10.18 5.42 13.78
C GLN A 113 10.32 5.12 15.28
N ALA A 114 10.00 3.90 15.69
CA ALA A 114 10.25 3.42 17.06
C ALA A 114 11.74 3.18 17.36
N GLY A 115 12.62 3.18 16.33
CA GLY A 115 14.07 3.04 16.49
C GLY A 115 14.62 1.67 16.11
N PHE A 116 13.84 0.83 15.42
CA PHE A 116 14.25 -0.51 14.99
C PHE A 116 14.27 -0.63 13.48
N TRP A 117 15.29 -1.29 12.92
CA TRP A 117 15.40 -1.49 11.48
C TRP A 117 15.85 -2.92 11.16
N PRO A 118 14.91 -3.83 10.85
CA PRO A 118 15.22 -5.24 10.66
C PRO A 118 15.58 -5.64 9.22
N VAL A 119 15.62 -4.69 8.28
CA VAL A 119 15.84 -4.93 6.86
C VAL A 119 17.05 -4.13 6.35
N ASN A 120 17.48 -4.41 5.11
CA ASN A 120 18.50 -3.56 4.45
C ASN A 120 17.97 -2.13 4.23
N PRO A 121 18.85 -1.13 4.12
CA PRO A 121 18.44 0.23 3.76
C PRO A 121 17.59 0.24 2.48
N SER A 122 16.51 1.02 2.50
CA SER A 122 15.65 1.18 1.34
C SER A 122 16.40 1.78 0.15
N LEU A 123 16.06 1.38 -1.05
CA LEU A 123 16.61 1.96 -2.27
C LEU A 123 16.00 3.35 -2.54
N GLY A 124 14.73 3.55 -2.20
CA GLY A 124 14.05 4.84 -2.22
C GLY A 124 14.20 5.60 -0.90
N ILE A 125 13.53 6.75 -0.79
CA ILE A 125 13.55 7.61 0.40
C ILE A 125 12.42 7.24 1.35
N GLU A 126 12.76 7.05 2.62
CA GLU A 126 11.77 6.88 3.70
C GLU A 126 11.31 8.25 4.21
N GLU A 127 10.05 8.56 3.97
CA GLU A 127 9.47 9.86 4.32
C GLU A 127 8.00 9.74 4.74
N MET A 128 7.44 10.80 5.30
CA MET A 128 5.99 10.95 5.37
C MET A 128 5.42 11.08 3.96
N TRP A 129 4.31 10.40 3.70
CA TRP A 129 3.61 10.58 2.44
C TRP A 129 2.91 11.94 2.40
N PRO A 130 3.20 12.77 1.40
CA PRO A 130 2.52 14.05 1.25
C PRO A 130 1.09 13.84 0.74
N GLY A 131 0.27 14.88 0.87
CA GLY A 131 -0.94 15.01 0.08
C GLY A 131 -0.62 15.24 -1.40
N PRO A 132 -1.63 15.14 -2.28
CA PRO A 132 -1.46 15.34 -3.72
C PRO A 132 -0.92 16.74 -4.02
N ILE A 133 -0.05 16.82 -5.05
CA ILE A 133 0.57 18.08 -5.49
C ILE A 133 -0.47 19.15 -5.89
N THR A 134 -1.65 18.75 -6.27
CA THR A 134 -2.79 19.62 -6.61
C THR A 134 -3.44 20.29 -5.41
N GLY A 135 -3.23 19.73 -4.20
CA GLY A 135 -3.77 20.28 -2.94
C GLY A 135 -5.27 20.04 -2.73
N ASP A 136 -5.92 19.23 -3.55
CA ASP A 136 -7.37 19.00 -3.57
C ASP A 136 -7.79 17.61 -3.05
N GLY A 137 -6.87 16.84 -2.49
CA GLY A 137 -7.11 15.44 -2.10
C GLY A 137 -8.21 15.21 -1.07
N THR A 138 -8.64 16.26 -0.34
CA THR A 138 -9.73 16.20 0.63
C THR A 138 -10.88 17.16 0.27
N THR A 139 -10.93 17.59 -0.99
CA THR A 139 -11.99 18.47 -1.50
C THR A 139 -13.13 17.62 -2.05
N PHE A 140 -14.36 17.89 -1.60
CA PHE A 140 -15.55 17.20 -2.06
C PHE A 140 -16.32 18.10 -3.01
N GLU A 141 -16.24 17.82 -4.29
CA GLU A 141 -16.98 18.52 -5.34
C GLU A 141 -17.86 17.52 -6.11
N ASN A 142 -18.88 18.01 -6.82
CA ASN A 142 -19.62 17.19 -7.76
C ASN A 142 -18.72 16.91 -8.97
N LEU A 143 -18.13 15.74 -9.01
CA LEU A 143 -17.17 15.37 -10.03
C LEU A 143 -17.84 14.83 -11.29
N ASP A 144 -17.22 15.09 -12.43
CA ASP A 144 -17.65 14.54 -13.73
C ASP A 144 -17.46 13.02 -13.74
N SER A 145 -18.56 12.30 -13.87
CA SER A 145 -18.55 10.82 -13.94
C SER A 145 -17.78 10.28 -15.16
N ASN A 146 -17.72 11.03 -16.27
CA ASN A 146 -16.94 10.64 -17.44
C ASN A 146 -15.44 10.79 -17.18
N LEU A 147 -15.03 11.85 -16.47
CA LEU A 147 -13.65 12.03 -16.04
C LEU A 147 -13.24 10.89 -15.10
N SER A 148 -14.06 10.58 -14.09
CA SER A 148 -13.81 9.48 -13.15
C SER A 148 -13.63 8.14 -13.85
N ALA A 149 -14.49 7.83 -14.82
CA ALA A 149 -14.40 6.60 -15.62
C ALA A 149 -13.13 6.57 -16.50
N THR A 150 -12.79 7.69 -17.13
CA THR A 150 -11.59 7.81 -17.98
C THR A 150 -10.32 7.65 -17.15
N THR A 151 -10.26 8.31 -15.99
CA THR A 151 -9.13 8.22 -15.04
C THR A 151 -8.92 6.79 -14.55
N LEU A 152 -10.00 6.10 -14.18
CA LEU A 152 -9.93 4.71 -13.77
C LEU A 152 -9.44 3.81 -14.91
N ASP A 153 -10.00 3.95 -16.12
CA ASP A 153 -9.60 3.12 -17.29
C ASP A 153 -8.12 3.31 -17.63
N GLN A 154 -7.60 4.53 -17.56
CA GLN A 154 -6.17 4.81 -17.75
C GLN A 154 -5.31 4.08 -16.71
N GLY A 155 -5.68 4.15 -15.44
CA GLY A 155 -4.98 3.44 -14.36
C GLY A 155 -4.95 1.93 -14.58
N LEU A 156 -6.11 1.34 -14.88
CA LEU A 156 -6.24 -0.09 -15.16
C LEU A 156 -5.47 -0.52 -16.43
N THR A 157 -5.48 0.30 -17.47
CA THR A 157 -4.73 0.02 -18.70
C THR A 157 -3.22 0.07 -18.45
N MET A 158 -2.75 1.05 -17.68
CA MET A 158 -1.35 1.09 -17.24
C MET A 158 -0.98 -0.16 -16.44
N GLN A 159 -1.78 -0.55 -15.45
CA GLN A 159 -1.54 -1.76 -14.64
C GLN A 159 -1.48 -3.03 -15.52
N ARG A 160 -2.40 -3.19 -16.47
CA ARG A 160 -2.37 -4.31 -17.42
C ARG A 160 -1.08 -4.30 -18.26
N SER A 161 -0.59 -3.14 -18.64
CA SER A 161 0.67 -3.01 -19.38
C SER A 161 1.88 -3.51 -18.59
N LEU A 162 1.85 -3.47 -17.26
CA LEU A 162 2.92 -3.98 -16.41
C LEU A 162 3.09 -5.50 -16.42
N ASN A 163 2.15 -6.24 -17.02
CA ASN A 163 2.21 -7.71 -17.07
C ASN A 163 3.20 -8.24 -18.14
N ILE A 164 4.42 -7.73 -18.11
CA ILE A 164 5.56 -8.22 -18.88
C ILE A 164 6.55 -8.95 -17.99
N LYS A 165 7.29 -9.89 -18.54
CA LYS A 165 8.25 -10.71 -17.78
C LYS A 165 9.63 -10.71 -18.45
N PRO A 166 10.29 -9.53 -18.64
CA PRO A 166 11.58 -9.47 -19.33
C PRO A 166 12.69 -10.26 -18.63
N GLU A 167 12.55 -10.50 -17.34
CA GLU A 167 13.46 -11.30 -16.52
C GLU A 167 13.42 -12.79 -16.80
N THR A 168 12.43 -13.28 -17.55
CA THR A 168 12.30 -14.70 -17.93
C THR A 168 12.84 -15.00 -19.32
N GLU A 169 13.27 -14.00 -20.06
CA GLU A 169 13.80 -14.19 -21.42
C GLU A 169 15.18 -14.84 -21.39
N VAL A 170 15.48 -15.62 -22.42
CA VAL A 170 16.78 -16.29 -22.56
C VAL A 170 17.90 -15.24 -22.63
N GLY A 171 18.91 -15.38 -21.76
CA GLY A 171 20.03 -14.43 -21.68
C GLY A 171 19.70 -13.13 -20.97
N ALA A 172 18.57 -13.02 -20.25
CA ALA A 172 18.22 -11.84 -19.49
C ALA A 172 19.28 -11.55 -18.40
N THR A 173 19.80 -10.33 -18.41
CA THR A 173 20.68 -9.78 -17.37
C THR A 173 19.94 -8.66 -16.63
N LYS A 174 20.45 -8.27 -15.46
CA LYS A 174 19.91 -7.12 -14.72
C LYS A 174 19.82 -5.87 -15.60
N ASP A 175 20.82 -5.61 -16.44
CA ASP A 175 20.87 -4.42 -17.31
C ASP A 175 19.88 -4.52 -18.46
N THR A 176 19.75 -5.68 -19.11
CA THR A 176 18.76 -5.85 -20.20
C THR A 176 17.32 -5.78 -19.67
N VAL A 177 17.04 -6.32 -18.46
CA VAL A 177 15.74 -6.20 -17.80
C VAL A 177 15.44 -4.74 -17.49
N ARG A 178 16.38 -4.01 -16.91
CA ARG A 178 16.27 -2.57 -16.62
C ARG A 178 15.91 -1.77 -17.88
N GLU A 179 16.69 -1.96 -18.94
CA GLU A 179 16.50 -1.25 -20.20
C GLU A 179 15.11 -1.50 -20.79
N LYS A 180 14.65 -2.75 -20.78
CA LYS A 180 13.31 -3.11 -21.24
C LYS A 180 12.21 -2.47 -20.40
N LEU A 181 12.36 -2.39 -19.07
CA LEU A 181 11.38 -1.75 -18.20
C LEU A 181 11.30 -0.24 -18.42
N ILE A 182 12.43 0.44 -18.61
CA ILE A 182 12.47 1.89 -18.89
C ILE A 182 11.87 2.22 -20.25
N ASN A 183 12.11 1.39 -21.27
CA ASN A 183 11.64 1.60 -22.63
C ASN A 183 10.24 1.03 -22.90
N HIS A 184 9.67 0.31 -21.93
CA HIS A 184 8.34 -0.29 -22.04
C HIS A 184 7.25 0.78 -22.26
N PRO A 185 6.15 0.47 -22.98
CA PRO A 185 5.02 1.39 -23.17
C PRO A 185 4.38 1.95 -21.92
N GLN A 186 4.64 1.36 -20.72
CA GLN A 186 4.23 1.97 -19.46
C GLN A 186 4.64 3.45 -19.34
N LYS A 187 5.76 3.84 -19.94
CA LYS A 187 6.26 5.23 -19.96
C LYS A 187 5.26 6.24 -20.50
N ASP A 188 4.34 5.80 -21.36
CA ASP A 188 3.35 6.65 -22.01
C ASP A 188 2.19 7.01 -21.06
N TYR A 189 2.08 6.34 -19.92
CA TYR A 189 1.08 6.60 -18.87
C TYR A 189 1.61 7.46 -17.71
N TRP A 190 2.95 7.52 -17.53
CA TRP A 190 3.55 8.22 -16.42
C TRP A 190 3.94 9.64 -16.78
N HIS A 191 3.54 10.59 -15.94
CA HIS A 191 3.99 11.97 -16.06
C HIS A 191 5.53 12.05 -15.88
N PRO A 192 6.27 12.90 -16.64
CA PRO A 192 7.73 13.00 -16.52
C PRO A 192 8.24 13.32 -15.11
N LYS A 193 7.43 14.03 -14.32
CA LYS A 193 7.72 14.37 -12.92
C LYS A 193 6.96 13.48 -11.93
N MET A 194 6.63 12.24 -12.30
CA MET A 194 5.87 11.34 -11.43
C MET A 194 6.58 11.06 -10.11
N MET A 195 5.78 10.84 -9.06
CA MET A 195 6.23 10.33 -7.78
C MET A 195 5.56 8.99 -7.51
N TRP A 196 6.33 8.05 -7.01
CA TRP A 196 5.85 6.76 -6.54
C TRP A 196 6.17 6.65 -5.05
N TYR A 197 5.15 6.72 -4.22
CA TYR A 197 5.24 6.64 -2.76
C TYR A 197 5.09 5.19 -2.32
N GLY A 198 6.21 4.48 -2.21
CA GLY A 198 6.25 3.08 -1.81
C GLY A 198 6.23 2.89 -0.29
N PRO A 199 5.95 1.65 0.18
CA PRO A 199 5.98 1.31 1.59
C PRO A 199 7.41 1.34 2.15
N CYS A 200 7.52 1.41 3.47
CA CYS A 200 8.79 1.33 4.17
C CYS A 200 9.50 0.00 3.89
N GLY A 201 10.81 0.07 3.68
CA GLY A 201 11.66 -1.02 3.19
C GLY A 201 11.94 -0.90 1.68
N ILE A 202 11.03 -0.33 0.89
CA ILE A 202 11.24 -0.01 -0.53
C ILE A 202 11.52 1.49 -0.69
N GLY A 203 10.70 2.34 -0.07
CA GLY A 203 10.81 3.78 -0.07
C GLY A 203 10.25 4.46 -1.32
N THR A 204 10.23 5.79 -1.29
CA THR A 204 9.72 6.65 -2.36
C THR A 204 10.73 6.79 -3.50
N ALA A 205 10.21 6.81 -4.74
CA ALA A 205 10.98 7.00 -5.96
C ALA A 205 10.42 8.15 -6.81
N ARG A 206 11.31 8.84 -7.55
CA ARG A 206 10.95 9.91 -8.47
C ARG A 206 11.25 9.55 -9.92
N GLY A 207 10.27 9.81 -10.79
CA GLY A 207 10.35 9.55 -12.21
C GLY A 207 10.37 8.06 -12.56
N LEU A 208 10.11 7.72 -13.81
CA LEU A 208 10.07 6.33 -14.26
C LEU A 208 11.38 5.58 -13.98
N LYS A 209 12.53 6.25 -14.19
CA LYS A 209 13.84 5.63 -13.92
C LYS A 209 13.99 5.25 -12.45
N GLY A 210 13.64 6.15 -11.51
CA GLY A 210 13.69 5.87 -10.08
C GLY A 210 12.71 4.75 -9.69
N PHE A 211 11.50 4.76 -10.23
CA PHE A 211 10.51 3.70 -10.01
C PHE A 211 11.02 2.33 -10.51
N VAL A 212 11.64 2.28 -11.69
CA VAL A 212 12.26 1.04 -12.19
C VAL A 212 13.39 0.58 -11.29
N GLU A 213 14.34 1.46 -10.93
CA GLU A 213 15.55 1.08 -10.16
C GLU A 213 15.22 0.67 -8.73
N HIS A 214 14.30 1.38 -8.06
CA HIS A 214 14.05 1.19 -6.63
C HIS A 214 12.95 0.17 -6.34
N HIS A 215 12.04 -0.05 -7.29
CA HIS A 215 10.92 -0.97 -7.11
C HIS A 215 10.82 -2.06 -8.17
N GLN A 216 10.57 -1.71 -9.45
CA GLN A 216 10.22 -2.72 -10.45
C GLN A 216 11.33 -3.74 -10.69
N LEU A 217 12.57 -3.31 -10.83
CA LEU A 217 13.70 -4.18 -11.14
C LEU A 217 14.00 -5.15 -9.99
N PRO A 218 14.23 -4.70 -8.72
CA PRO A 218 14.44 -5.62 -7.61
C PRO A 218 13.25 -6.55 -7.40
N PHE A 219 12.03 -6.05 -7.47
CA PHE A 219 10.80 -6.84 -7.35
C PHE A 219 10.73 -7.97 -8.40
N ARG A 220 11.00 -7.68 -9.67
CA ARG A 220 10.94 -8.66 -10.76
C ARG A 220 12.06 -9.67 -10.70
N LEU A 221 13.26 -9.27 -10.28
CA LEU A 221 14.39 -10.19 -10.10
C LEU A 221 14.16 -11.15 -8.93
N THR A 222 13.45 -10.72 -7.90
CA THR A 222 13.17 -11.49 -6.69
C THR A 222 11.97 -12.41 -6.85
N PHE A 223 10.82 -11.85 -7.20
CA PHE A 223 9.55 -12.57 -7.22
C PHE A 223 9.26 -13.15 -8.59
N LYS A 224 9.28 -14.47 -8.67
CA LYS A 224 9.05 -15.25 -9.89
C LYS A 224 7.61 -15.74 -9.96
N GLU A 225 7.22 -16.22 -11.15
CA GLU A 225 5.91 -16.86 -11.38
C GLU A 225 4.73 -16.02 -10.89
N ARG A 226 4.85 -14.68 -11.04
CA ARG A 226 3.82 -13.75 -10.61
C ARG A 226 2.52 -14.01 -11.35
N ASP A 227 1.46 -14.20 -10.58
CA ASP A 227 0.10 -14.31 -11.07
C ASP A 227 -0.73 -13.13 -10.55
N TYR A 228 -1.09 -12.23 -11.45
CA TYR A 228 -1.91 -11.05 -11.15
C TYR A 228 -3.39 -11.30 -11.45
N TRP A 229 -3.72 -12.31 -12.26
CA TRP A 229 -5.03 -12.46 -12.87
C TRP A 229 -5.94 -13.43 -12.14
N LYS A 230 -5.40 -14.36 -11.38
CA LYS A 230 -6.19 -15.35 -10.65
C LYS A 230 -6.91 -14.76 -9.44
N ILE A 231 -6.42 -13.65 -8.93
CA ILE A 231 -6.85 -13.12 -7.64
C ILE A 231 -7.74 -11.88 -7.83
N GLY A 232 -7.40 -10.98 -8.78
CA GLY A 232 -8.19 -9.81 -9.13
C GLY A 232 -8.21 -8.72 -8.06
N HIS A 233 -8.86 -7.63 -8.38
CA HIS A 233 -9.09 -6.54 -7.44
C HIS A 233 -10.44 -6.74 -6.71
N TYR A 234 -10.47 -6.43 -5.41
CA TYR A 234 -11.71 -6.37 -4.64
C TYR A 234 -12.42 -5.02 -4.82
N ILE A 235 -11.70 -4.02 -5.34
CA ILE A 235 -12.20 -2.67 -5.61
C ILE A 235 -11.46 -2.04 -6.79
N GLU A 236 -12.23 -1.29 -7.60
CA GLU A 236 -11.74 -0.43 -8.68
C GLU A 236 -12.66 0.79 -8.74
N ILE A 237 -12.18 1.98 -8.35
CA ILE A 237 -12.98 3.21 -8.35
C ILE A 237 -12.22 4.38 -8.96
N GLY A 238 -12.95 5.30 -9.59
CA GLY A 238 -12.47 6.58 -10.08
C GLY A 238 -13.26 7.70 -9.43
N ASP A 239 -12.60 8.82 -9.15
CA ASP A 239 -13.15 10.01 -8.49
C ASP A 239 -12.44 11.27 -9.04
N GLY A 240 -13.00 11.84 -10.11
CA GLY A 240 -12.36 12.94 -10.84
C GLY A 240 -10.99 12.56 -11.40
N ASN A 241 -9.96 13.27 -10.99
CA ASN A 241 -8.57 13.00 -11.36
C ASN A 241 -7.91 11.90 -10.53
N TYR A 242 -8.66 11.25 -9.65
CA TYR A 242 -8.14 10.19 -8.79
C TYR A 242 -8.69 8.83 -9.20
N SER A 243 -7.90 7.80 -9.02
CA SER A 243 -8.36 6.42 -9.13
C SER A 243 -7.72 5.55 -8.04
N MET A 244 -8.39 4.48 -7.70
CA MET A 244 -7.92 3.54 -6.69
C MET A 244 -8.26 2.12 -7.09
N THR A 245 -7.30 1.22 -6.88
CA THR A 245 -7.50 -0.23 -7.01
C THR A 245 -6.95 -0.93 -5.77
N GLY A 246 -7.49 -2.09 -5.44
CA GLY A 246 -7.01 -2.87 -4.29
C GLY A 246 -7.12 -4.36 -4.52
N GLY A 247 -6.08 -5.08 -4.13
CA GLY A 247 -6.02 -6.54 -4.18
C GLY A 247 -5.69 -7.13 -2.80
N TRP A 248 -6.51 -8.10 -2.38
CA TRP A 248 -6.35 -8.78 -1.10
C TRP A 248 -6.62 -10.28 -1.24
N HIS A 249 -5.75 -10.97 -1.94
CA HIS A 249 -4.37 -10.65 -2.35
C HIS A 249 -4.33 -10.07 -3.78
N SER A 250 -3.41 -9.18 -4.04
CA SER A 250 -3.19 -8.59 -5.38
C SER A 250 -2.30 -9.48 -6.26
N ILE A 251 -1.32 -10.11 -5.66
CA ILE A 251 -0.28 -10.89 -6.35
C ILE A 251 -0.01 -12.16 -5.57
N GLN A 252 0.15 -13.27 -6.28
CA GLN A 252 0.82 -14.47 -5.80
C GLN A 252 2.14 -14.62 -6.55
N ALA A 253 3.23 -14.97 -5.86
CA ALA A 253 4.55 -15.12 -6.48
C ALA A 253 5.45 -16.04 -5.67
N THR A 254 6.53 -16.55 -6.32
CA THR A 254 7.59 -17.31 -5.65
C THR A 254 8.73 -16.37 -5.27
N HIS A 255 9.20 -16.40 -4.02
CA HIS A 255 10.43 -15.72 -3.58
C HIS A 255 11.64 -16.50 -4.06
N GLY A 256 12.08 -16.22 -5.33
CA GLY A 256 12.77 -17.23 -6.14
C GLY A 256 14.26 -17.07 -6.39
N SER A 257 14.86 -15.87 -6.51
CA SER A 257 16.19 -15.84 -7.13
C SER A 257 17.18 -14.78 -6.67
N SER A 258 16.81 -13.89 -5.79
CA SER A 258 17.72 -12.93 -5.16
C SER A 258 17.28 -12.62 -3.74
N ASP A 259 18.17 -12.05 -2.96
CA ASP A 259 17.78 -11.51 -1.67
C ASP A 259 16.79 -10.36 -1.85
N TRP A 260 15.89 -10.24 -0.90
CA TRP A 260 14.94 -9.15 -0.84
C TRP A 260 14.91 -8.57 0.57
N LEU A 261 15.11 -7.27 0.66
CA LEU A 261 15.22 -6.53 1.93
C LEU A 261 16.28 -7.09 2.90
N GLY A 262 17.27 -7.84 2.39
CA GLY A 262 18.32 -8.48 3.17
C GLY A 262 18.05 -9.94 3.55
N TYR A 263 16.98 -10.55 3.02
CA TYR A 263 16.65 -11.95 3.24
C TYR A 263 16.82 -12.77 1.96
N GLU A 264 17.58 -13.86 2.07
CA GLU A 264 17.87 -14.76 0.93
C GLU A 264 16.59 -15.42 0.38
N ALA A 265 16.65 -15.82 -0.88
CA ALA A 265 15.57 -16.52 -1.57
C ALA A 265 15.14 -17.81 -0.85
N THR A 266 13.87 -17.88 -0.47
CA THR A 266 13.31 -19.01 0.29
C THR A 266 12.62 -20.07 -0.55
N GLN A 267 12.39 -19.81 -1.83
CA GLN A 267 11.55 -20.60 -2.76
C GLN A 267 10.09 -20.76 -2.33
N LYS A 268 9.64 -19.98 -1.35
CA LYS A 268 8.25 -20.01 -0.89
C LYS A 268 7.32 -19.24 -1.82
N ILE A 269 6.12 -19.76 -1.97
CA ILE A 269 5.01 -19.04 -2.59
C ILE A 269 4.43 -18.09 -1.55
N ILE A 270 4.31 -16.82 -1.91
CA ILE A 270 3.75 -15.78 -1.06
C ILE A 270 2.60 -15.05 -1.75
N THR A 271 1.80 -14.37 -0.98
CA THR A 271 0.76 -13.47 -1.47
C THR A 271 0.98 -12.06 -0.95
N MET A 272 0.51 -11.05 -1.70
CA MET A 272 0.71 -9.65 -1.37
C MET A 272 -0.63 -8.92 -1.23
N ARG A 273 -0.80 -8.20 -0.13
CA ARG A 273 -1.90 -7.27 0.14
C ARG A 273 -1.45 -5.90 -0.32
N VAL A 274 -2.17 -5.31 -1.28
CA VAL A 274 -1.75 -4.06 -1.93
C VAL A 274 -2.96 -3.18 -2.17
N MET A 275 -2.78 -1.88 -2.02
CA MET A 275 -3.67 -0.86 -2.53
C MET A 275 -2.86 0.10 -3.41
N ASP A 276 -3.48 0.61 -4.46
CA ASP A 276 -2.87 1.58 -5.37
C ASP A 276 -3.78 2.80 -5.49
N PHE A 277 -3.28 3.96 -5.10
CA PHE A 277 -3.97 5.24 -5.25
C PHE A 277 -3.22 6.09 -6.26
N TYR A 278 -3.93 6.68 -7.20
CA TYR A 278 -3.34 7.46 -8.29
C TYR A 278 -3.93 8.85 -8.35
N LEU A 279 -3.08 9.85 -8.55
CA LEU A 279 -3.46 11.16 -9.07
C LEU A 279 -3.09 11.21 -10.56
N HIS A 280 -4.06 11.54 -11.39
CA HIS A 280 -3.85 11.85 -12.79
C HIS A 280 -3.83 13.38 -12.97
N ASN A 281 -2.84 13.88 -13.71
CA ASN A 281 -2.71 15.29 -14.02
C ASN A 281 -2.24 15.41 -15.48
N GLU A 282 -2.89 16.30 -16.24
CA GLU A 282 -2.63 16.47 -17.66
C GLU A 282 -2.78 15.15 -18.47
N GLY A 283 -3.70 14.28 -18.07
CA GLY A 283 -3.96 12.99 -18.71
C GLY A 283 -2.90 11.91 -18.42
N LEU A 284 -2.00 12.10 -17.46
CA LEU A 284 -0.93 11.18 -17.09
C LEU A 284 -0.93 10.93 -15.57
N ILE A 285 -0.43 9.78 -15.15
CA ILE A 285 -0.28 9.44 -13.73
C ILE A 285 0.85 10.29 -13.14
N ARG A 286 0.50 11.20 -12.25
CA ARG A 286 1.41 12.17 -11.64
C ARG A 286 1.96 11.70 -10.31
N GLU A 287 1.12 11.03 -9.51
CA GLU A 287 1.46 10.51 -8.19
C GLU A 287 0.77 9.16 -7.97
N ASN A 288 1.46 8.26 -7.26
CA ASN A 288 0.94 6.95 -6.94
C ASN A 288 1.37 6.60 -5.50
N TRP A 289 0.41 6.42 -4.61
CA TRP A 289 0.62 5.92 -3.24
C TRP A 289 0.32 4.45 -3.21
N VAL A 290 1.29 3.65 -2.78
CA VAL A 290 1.22 2.18 -2.86
C VAL A 290 1.55 1.54 -1.51
N PRO A 291 0.58 1.44 -0.60
CA PRO A 291 0.74 0.62 0.59
C PRO A 291 0.80 -0.86 0.21
N ILE A 292 1.81 -1.55 0.71
CA ILE A 292 2.00 -2.99 0.62
C ILE A 292 2.27 -3.51 2.03
N ASP A 293 1.62 -4.60 2.41
CA ASP A 293 1.85 -5.24 3.72
C ASP A 293 3.19 -5.99 3.73
N ILE A 294 4.29 -5.24 3.83
CA ILE A 294 5.66 -5.79 3.83
C ILE A 294 5.87 -6.73 5.03
N ALA A 295 5.33 -6.39 6.21
CA ALA A 295 5.42 -7.24 7.38
C ALA A 295 4.75 -8.61 7.15
N HIS A 296 3.62 -8.65 6.45
CA HIS A 296 2.95 -9.90 6.06
C HIS A 296 3.78 -10.71 5.06
N ILE A 297 4.40 -10.06 4.06
CA ILE A 297 5.29 -10.76 3.11
C ILE A 297 6.46 -11.40 3.86
N LEU A 298 7.15 -10.65 4.71
CA LEU A 298 8.27 -11.16 5.51
C LEU A 298 7.85 -12.29 6.44
N PHE A 299 6.67 -12.19 7.06
CA PHE A 299 6.13 -13.26 7.90
C PHE A 299 5.92 -14.57 7.12
N GLN A 300 5.44 -14.52 5.88
CA GLN A 300 5.33 -15.69 5.00
C GLN A 300 6.71 -16.29 4.63
N LEU A 301 7.77 -15.49 4.71
CA LEU A 301 9.17 -15.92 4.50
C LEU A 301 9.84 -16.40 5.82
N ASP A 302 9.08 -16.66 6.89
CA ASP A 302 9.55 -17.02 8.24
C ASP A 302 10.31 -15.90 8.96
N VAL A 303 10.12 -14.65 8.55
CA VAL A 303 10.71 -13.47 9.17
C VAL A 303 9.64 -12.68 9.91
N ASP A 304 9.53 -12.92 11.21
CA ASP A 304 8.64 -12.15 12.08
C ASP A 304 9.38 -10.90 12.58
N VAL A 305 9.17 -9.78 11.89
CA VAL A 305 9.87 -8.51 12.16
C VAL A 305 9.59 -7.96 13.56
N LEU A 306 8.41 -8.23 14.13
CA LEU A 306 8.06 -7.79 15.49
C LEU A 306 8.81 -8.60 16.55
N LYS A 307 9.05 -9.89 16.33
CA LYS A 307 9.88 -10.70 17.21
C LYS A 307 11.37 -10.36 17.16
N LEU A 308 11.86 -9.83 16.03
CA LEU A 308 13.26 -9.44 15.89
C LEU A 308 13.63 -8.25 16.78
N ILE A 309 12.66 -7.40 17.15
CA ILE A 309 12.85 -6.25 18.03
C ILE A 309 13.37 -6.66 19.41
N HIS A 310 12.97 -7.84 19.91
CA HIS A 310 13.34 -8.35 21.23
C HIS A 310 14.67 -9.13 21.23
N LYS A 311 15.33 -9.32 20.08
CA LYS A 311 16.59 -10.05 19.98
C LYS A 311 17.85 -9.16 20.03
N LYS A 312 17.66 -7.86 20.12
CA LYS A 312 18.72 -6.87 20.32
C LYS A 312 18.62 -6.30 21.73
#